data_870a137323cd9b071a19c4908bb7aa45
#
_entry.id   870a137323cd9b071a19c4908bb7aa45
#
_cell.length_a   1.000
_cell.length_b   1.000
_cell.length_c   1.000
_cell.angle_alpha   90.00
_cell.angle_beta   90.00
_cell.angle_gamma   90.00
#
_symmetry.space_group_name_H-M   'P 1'
#
loop_
_entity.id
_entity.type
_entity.pdbx_description
1 polymer ?
#
loop_
_entity_poly.entity_id
_entity_poly.type
_entity_poly.pdbx_seq_one_letter_code
_entity_poly.pdbx_strand_id
1 'polypeptide(L)'
;MDRHSDEETPTFTLDDINHAFDDGEFCFYLQPKCNAVTGAIVGMEALIRWNHPEYGVITPDRFIPLLEQAKMVTRFDFYIWRSVCEMLARWQREGRNTVPVSVNVSMTDIDAVDVARTLGDMLDR
;
A
#
# COMPACT_ATOMS: atom_id res chain seq x y z
N MET A 1 -30.89 -1.95 -15.29
CA MET A 1 -30.52 -1.36 -14.71
C MET A 1 -29.44 -1.23 -14.42
N ASP A 2 -28.92 -1.16 -14.64
CA ASP A 2 -28.11 -1.14 -14.15
C ASP A 2 -27.97 -0.45 -13.41
N ARG A 3 -28.26 -0.27 -13.20
CA ARG A 3 -28.20 0.22 -12.39
C ARG A 3 -27.60 0.56 -11.59
N HIS A 4 -27.61 0.45 -11.61
CA HIS A 4 -27.18 0.41 -10.57
C HIS A 4 -25.97 0.72 -10.22
N SER A 5 -25.30 0.93 -10.94
CA SER A 5 -23.94 1.02 -10.54
C SER A 5 -23.67 2.21 -9.64
N ASP A 6 -24.29 3.30 -9.89
CA ASP A 6 -24.14 4.46 -9.00
C ASP A 6 -24.64 4.15 -7.61
N GLU A 7 -25.71 3.43 -7.56
CA GLU A 7 -26.30 3.04 -6.29
C GLU A 7 -25.41 2.08 -5.54
N GLU A 8 -24.61 1.35 -6.30
CA GLU A 8 -23.77 0.32 -5.73
C GLU A 8 -22.40 0.83 -5.34
N THR A 9 -22.10 2.10 -5.67
CA THR A 9 -20.83 2.66 -5.24
C THR A 9 -20.84 2.84 -3.72
N PRO A 10 -20.04 2.09 -3.00
CA PRO A 10 -20.08 2.18 -1.54
C PRO A 10 -19.51 3.50 -1.04
N THR A 11 -20.03 3.96 0.05
CA THR A 11 -19.49 5.07 0.80
C THR A 11 -18.85 4.52 2.05
N PHE A 12 -17.56 4.80 2.24
CA PHE A 12 -16.82 4.26 3.37
C PHE A 12 -16.77 5.26 4.51
N THR A 13 -16.74 4.75 5.74
CA THR A 13 -16.69 5.54 6.95
C THR A 13 -15.35 5.36 7.64
N LEU A 14 -15.10 6.19 8.65
CA LEU A 14 -13.91 6.04 9.48
C LEU A 14 -13.88 4.67 10.16
N ASP A 15 -15.04 4.15 10.57
CA ASP A 15 -15.11 2.81 11.16
C ASP A 15 -14.65 1.75 10.17
N ASP A 16 -15.03 1.88 8.89
CA ASP A 16 -14.59 0.96 7.85
C ASP A 16 -13.06 0.98 7.73
N ILE A 17 -12.47 2.16 7.78
CA ILE A 17 -11.02 2.31 7.71
C ILE A 17 -10.33 1.67 8.91
N ASN A 18 -10.82 1.93 10.11
CA ASN A 18 -10.26 1.33 11.33
C ASN A 18 -10.37 -0.19 11.30
N HIS A 19 -11.50 -0.70 10.84
CA HIS A 19 -11.71 -2.14 10.69
C HIS A 19 -10.71 -2.73 9.69
N ALA A 20 -10.46 -2.00 8.60
CA ALA A 20 -9.53 -2.45 7.57
C ALA A 20 -8.10 -2.57 8.12
N PHE A 21 -7.67 -1.63 8.96
CA PHE A 21 -6.37 -1.74 9.63
C PHE A 21 -6.33 -2.96 10.56
N ASP A 22 -7.38 -3.14 11.35
CA ASP A 22 -7.42 -4.22 12.35
C ASP A 22 -7.43 -5.60 11.69
N ASP A 23 -8.14 -5.73 10.58
CA ASP A 23 -8.32 -7.02 9.90
C ASP A 23 -7.33 -7.25 8.76
N GLY A 24 -6.39 -6.32 8.55
CA GLY A 24 -5.38 -6.50 7.51
C GLY A 24 -5.95 -6.45 6.10
N GLU A 25 -6.95 -5.62 5.86
CA GLU A 25 -7.59 -5.52 4.54
C GLU A 25 -6.82 -4.68 3.56
N PHE A 26 -5.96 -3.78 4.04
CA PHE A 26 -5.10 -3.00 3.15
C PHE A 26 -3.94 -3.84 2.68
N CYS A 27 -3.64 -3.77 1.39
CA CYS A 27 -2.62 -4.58 0.78
C CYS A 27 -1.95 -3.80 -0.34
N PHE A 28 -0.98 -4.44 -0.99
CA PHE A 28 -0.34 -3.87 -2.16
C PHE A 28 -0.14 -4.98 -3.18
N TYR A 29 -0.19 -4.57 -4.45
CA TYR A 29 0.20 -5.43 -5.56
C TYR A 29 1.54 -4.93 -6.08
N LEU A 30 2.33 -5.81 -6.64
CA LEU A 30 3.63 -5.46 -7.17
C LEU A 30 3.55 -5.37 -8.69
N GLN A 31 3.94 -4.22 -9.22
CA GLN A 31 4.04 -4.02 -10.66
C GLN A 31 5.51 -4.02 -11.05
N PRO A 32 5.95 -4.96 -11.90
CA PRO A 32 7.36 -5.00 -12.33
C PRO A 32 7.68 -3.82 -13.23
N LYS A 33 8.92 -3.33 -13.10
CA LYS A 33 9.48 -2.34 -14.00
C LYS A 33 10.62 -3.00 -14.75
N CYS A 34 10.58 -2.95 -16.07
CA CYS A 34 11.52 -3.65 -16.90
C CYS A 34 12.42 -2.68 -17.65
N ASN A 35 13.66 -3.12 -17.91
CA ASN A 35 14.54 -2.41 -18.80
C ASN A 35 14.00 -2.52 -20.23
N ALA A 36 13.87 -1.39 -20.93
CA ALA A 36 13.25 -1.35 -22.25
C ALA A 36 14.07 -2.09 -23.32
N VAL A 37 15.36 -2.23 -23.10
CA VAL A 37 16.26 -2.88 -24.08
C VAL A 37 16.37 -4.37 -23.81
N THR A 38 16.58 -4.77 -22.55
CA THR A 38 16.86 -6.17 -22.21
C THR A 38 15.63 -6.94 -21.79
N GLY A 39 14.55 -6.26 -21.39
CA GLY A 39 13.37 -6.89 -20.82
C GLY A 39 13.55 -7.38 -19.39
N ALA A 40 14.71 -7.18 -18.80
CA ALA A 40 14.98 -7.64 -17.44
C ALA A 40 14.19 -6.80 -16.43
N ILE A 41 13.72 -7.43 -15.35
CA ILE A 41 13.05 -6.73 -14.28
C ILE A 41 14.11 -6.01 -13.44
N VAL A 42 13.99 -4.68 -13.34
CA VAL A 42 14.95 -3.84 -12.62
C VAL A 42 14.40 -3.28 -11.32
N GLY A 43 13.11 -3.46 -11.08
CA GLY A 43 12.47 -2.98 -9.86
C GLY A 43 11.00 -3.33 -9.87
N MET A 44 10.33 -3.01 -8.77
CA MET A 44 8.89 -3.18 -8.65
C MET A 44 8.31 -1.98 -7.94
N GLU A 45 7.05 -1.70 -8.23
CA GLU A 45 6.30 -0.64 -7.55
C GLU A 45 5.18 -1.28 -6.73
N ALA A 46 5.09 -0.91 -5.46
CA ALA A 46 3.99 -1.36 -4.61
C ALA A 46 2.77 -0.48 -4.88
N LEU A 47 1.74 -1.07 -5.45
CA LEU A 47 0.49 -0.38 -5.78
C LEU A 47 -0.53 -0.70 -4.68
N ILE A 48 -0.89 0.31 -3.91
CA ILE A 48 -1.76 0.11 -2.75
C ILE A 48 -3.19 -0.19 -3.17
N ARG A 49 -3.84 -1.06 -2.42
CA ARG A 49 -5.23 -1.49 -2.66
C ARG A 49 -5.88 -1.79 -1.32
N TRP A 50 -7.20 -1.72 -1.32
CA TRP A 50 -8.01 -2.15 -0.18
C TRP A 50 -8.76 -3.42 -0.63
N ASN A 51 -8.44 -4.52 0.00
CA ASN A 51 -9.10 -5.79 -0.28
C ASN A 51 -10.28 -5.94 0.68
N HIS A 52 -11.39 -5.35 0.29
CA HIS A 52 -12.57 -5.29 1.13
C HIS A 52 -13.29 -6.65 1.13
N PRO A 53 -13.71 -7.16 2.30
CA PRO A 53 -14.32 -8.49 2.36
C PRO A 53 -15.64 -8.59 1.60
N GLU A 54 -16.33 -7.47 1.43
CA GLU A 54 -17.64 -7.46 0.76
C GLU A 54 -17.54 -6.94 -0.67
N TYR A 55 -16.76 -5.88 -0.89
CA TYR A 55 -16.72 -5.19 -2.18
C TYR A 55 -15.50 -5.54 -3.03
N GLY A 56 -14.63 -6.42 -2.54
CA GLY A 56 -13.44 -6.82 -3.29
C GLY A 56 -12.37 -5.75 -3.30
N VAL A 57 -11.59 -5.71 -4.38
CA VAL A 57 -10.45 -4.80 -4.47
C VAL A 57 -10.92 -3.38 -4.78
N ILE A 58 -10.54 -2.46 -3.89
CA ILE A 58 -10.89 -1.03 -4.02
C ILE A 58 -9.62 -0.25 -4.31
N THR A 59 -9.68 0.64 -5.31
CA THR A 59 -8.54 1.43 -5.74
C THR A 59 -8.36 2.68 -4.86
N PRO A 60 -7.13 3.25 -4.83
CA PRO A 60 -6.83 4.34 -3.90
C PRO A 60 -7.69 5.58 -4.05
N ASP A 61 -8.11 5.90 -5.27
CA ASP A 61 -8.95 7.07 -5.51
C ASP A 61 -10.26 7.01 -4.72
N ARG A 62 -10.65 5.80 -4.30
CA ARG A 62 -11.90 5.58 -3.56
C ARG A 62 -11.73 5.72 -2.05
N PHE A 63 -10.52 5.56 -1.51
CA PHE A 63 -10.35 5.57 -0.05
C PHE A 63 -9.29 6.57 0.44
N ILE A 64 -8.34 6.97 -0.39
CA ILE A 64 -7.30 7.91 0.05
C ILE A 64 -7.90 9.25 0.51
N PRO A 65 -8.90 9.82 -0.18
CA PRO A 65 -9.50 11.07 0.32
C PRO A 65 -10.06 10.95 1.74
N LEU A 66 -10.62 9.79 2.09
CA LEU A 66 -11.11 9.57 3.45
C LEU A 66 -9.96 9.52 4.46
N LEU A 67 -8.86 8.87 4.08
CA LEU A 67 -7.66 8.85 4.93
C LEU A 67 -7.12 10.27 5.14
N GLU A 68 -7.13 11.09 4.09
CA GLU A 68 -6.68 12.47 4.18
C GLU A 68 -7.55 13.28 5.13
N GLN A 69 -8.85 13.14 5.02
CA GLN A 69 -9.80 13.83 5.88
C GLN A 69 -9.63 13.42 7.34
N ALA A 70 -9.35 12.15 7.57
CA ALA A 70 -9.17 11.60 8.91
C ALA A 70 -7.75 11.79 9.44
N LYS A 71 -6.85 12.36 8.65
CA LYS A 71 -5.44 12.56 8.99
C LYS A 71 -4.75 11.23 9.30
N MET A 72 -5.05 10.21 8.52
CA MET A 72 -4.53 8.86 8.73
C MET A 72 -3.60 8.39 7.60
N VAL A 73 -3.18 9.30 6.69
CA VAL A 73 -2.33 8.93 5.56
C VAL A 73 -0.99 8.38 6.03
N THR A 74 -0.35 9.03 6.99
CA THR A 74 0.94 8.57 7.52
C THR A 74 0.82 7.20 8.16
N ARG A 75 -0.25 6.97 8.93
CA ARG A 75 -0.50 5.66 9.52
C ARG A 75 -0.66 4.59 8.43
N PHE A 76 -1.38 4.93 7.36
CA PHE A 76 -1.59 4.03 6.25
C PHE A 76 -0.26 3.74 5.54
N ASP A 77 0.52 4.77 5.26
CA ASP A 77 1.81 4.61 4.58
C ASP A 77 2.76 3.74 5.41
N PHE A 78 2.80 3.96 6.72
CA PHE A 78 3.64 3.13 7.61
C PHE A 78 3.20 1.68 7.59
N TYR A 79 1.90 1.44 7.55
CA TYR A 79 1.36 0.09 7.46
C TYR A 79 1.85 -0.60 6.18
N ILE A 80 1.77 0.11 5.04
CA ILE A 80 2.22 -0.44 3.76
C ILE A 80 3.74 -0.63 3.75
N TRP A 81 4.50 0.35 4.23
CA TRP A 81 5.96 0.24 4.27
C TRP A 81 6.39 -0.98 5.10
N ARG A 82 5.78 -1.17 6.24
CA ARG A 82 6.10 -2.32 7.09
C ARG A 82 5.77 -3.63 6.37
N SER A 83 4.63 -3.67 5.71
CA SER A 83 4.23 -4.88 4.98
C SER A 83 5.21 -5.21 3.85
N VAL A 84 5.67 -4.18 3.12
CA VAL A 84 6.66 -4.38 2.06
C VAL A 84 7.99 -4.87 2.65
N CYS A 85 8.44 -4.26 3.74
CA CYS A 85 9.69 -4.66 4.39
C CYS A 85 9.62 -6.10 4.91
N GLU A 86 8.48 -6.50 5.46
CA GLU A 86 8.28 -7.88 5.92
C GLU A 86 8.34 -8.87 4.76
N MET A 87 7.75 -8.51 3.63
CA MET A 87 7.81 -9.32 2.43
C MET A 87 9.25 -9.49 1.94
N LEU A 88 10.00 -8.40 1.87
CA LEU A 88 11.39 -8.43 1.43
C LEU A 88 12.24 -9.27 2.37
N ALA A 89 12.03 -9.15 3.67
CA ALA A 89 12.75 -9.94 4.66
C ALA A 89 12.46 -11.43 4.49
N ARG A 90 11.21 -11.77 4.23
CA ARG A 90 10.81 -13.17 3.99
C ARG A 90 11.47 -13.72 2.73
N TRP A 91 11.47 -12.96 1.65
CA TRP A 91 12.11 -13.38 0.41
C TRP A 91 13.61 -13.61 0.59
N GLN A 92 14.24 -12.73 1.35
CA GLN A 92 15.66 -12.86 1.65
C GLN A 92 15.96 -14.14 2.42
N ARG A 93 15.13 -14.46 3.42
CA ARG A 93 15.26 -15.69 4.20
C ARG A 93 15.05 -16.93 3.34
N GLU A 94 14.20 -16.81 2.31
CA GLU A 94 13.92 -17.93 1.39
C GLU A 94 14.97 -18.06 0.29
N GLY A 95 15.98 -17.18 0.28
CA GLY A 95 17.02 -17.21 -0.73
C GLY A 95 16.60 -16.69 -2.08
N ARG A 96 15.51 -15.95 -2.17
CA ARG A 96 15.04 -15.38 -3.43
C ARG A 96 15.86 -14.14 -3.78
N ASN A 97 16.08 -13.96 -5.07
CA ASN A 97 16.65 -12.71 -5.55
C ASN A 97 15.62 -11.61 -5.42
N THR A 98 16.04 -10.48 -4.86
CA THR A 98 15.15 -9.34 -4.70
C THR A 98 15.60 -8.21 -5.61
N VAL A 99 14.64 -7.34 -5.95
CA VAL A 99 14.88 -6.11 -6.71
C VAL A 99 14.37 -4.95 -5.86
N PRO A 100 14.81 -3.72 -6.14
CA PRO A 100 14.28 -2.57 -5.40
C PRO A 100 12.76 -2.46 -5.54
N VAL A 101 12.09 -2.11 -4.46
CA VAL A 101 10.64 -1.91 -4.43
C VAL A 101 10.37 -0.47 -4.04
N SER A 102 9.62 0.24 -4.91
CA SER A 102 9.22 1.62 -4.66
C SER A 102 7.93 1.64 -3.84
N VAL A 103 7.87 2.54 -2.86
CA VAL A 103 6.67 2.77 -2.07
C VAL A 103 6.32 4.25 -2.14
N ASN A 104 5.02 4.55 -1.94
CA ASN A 104 4.58 5.94 -1.90
C ASN A 104 4.98 6.60 -0.61
N VAL A 105 5.40 7.85 -0.72
CA VAL A 105 5.72 8.71 0.42
C VAL A 105 4.94 10.01 0.22
N SER A 106 4.06 10.33 1.17
CA SER A 106 3.28 11.56 1.10
C SER A 106 4.05 12.73 1.72
N MET A 107 3.62 13.95 1.41
CA MET A 107 4.19 15.14 2.04
C MET A 107 3.96 15.10 3.55
N THR A 108 2.84 14.58 3.98
CA THR A 108 2.54 14.43 5.41
C THR A 108 3.57 13.53 6.10
N ASP A 109 4.02 12.47 5.41
CA ASP A 109 5.05 11.58 5.94
C ASP A 109 6.38 12.32 6.13
N ILE A 110 6.75 13.12 5.14
CA ILE A 110 8.02 13.88 5.19
C ILE A 110 8.02 14.82 6.38
N ASP A 111 6.87 15.46 6.64
CA ASP A 111 6.74 16.39 7.76
C ASP A 111 6.72 15.68 9.12
N ALA A 112 6.24 14.44 9.14
CA ALA A 112 6.04 13.71 10.40
C ALA A 112 7.29 13.00 10.89
N VAL A 113 8.12 12.46 9.98
CA VAL A 113 9.25 11.60 10.35
C VAL A 113 10.40 11.77 9.39
N ASP A 114 11.56 11.27 9.81
CA ASP A 114 12.70 11.04 8.91
C ASP A 114 12.41 9.75 8.15
N VAL A 115 11.95 9.89 6.90
CA VAL A 115 11.49 8.75 6.11
C VAL A 115 12.60 7.72 5.88
N ALA A 116 13.80 8.17 5.52
CA ALA A 116 14.91 7.26 5.26
C ALA A 116 15.25 6.45 6.51
N ARG A 117 15.27 7.09 7.66
CA ARG A 117 15.57 6.42 8.92
C ARG A 117 14.47 5.43 9.30
N THR A 118 13.20 5.84 9.13
CA THR A 118 12.07 4.99 9.45
C THR A 118 12.09 3.71 8.61
N LEU A 119 12.32 3.84 7.30
CA LEU A 119 12.40 2.70 6.40
C LEU A 119 13.61 1.82 6.75
N GLY A 120 14.75 2.43 7.06
CA GLY A 120 15.93 1.69 7.48
C GLY A 120 15.67 0.84 8.72
N ASP A 121 15.01 1.43 9.72
CA ASP A 121 14.65 0.71 10.94
C ASP A 121 13.72 -0.46 10.66
N MET A 122 12.76 -0.28 9.75
CA MET A 122 11.85 -1.36 9.37
C MET A 122 12.58 -2.51 8.67
N LEU A 123 13.56 -2.19 7.84
CA LEU A 123 14.34 -3.20 7.11
C LEU A 123 15.26 -4.01 8.04
N ASP A 124 15.70 -3.40 9.12
CA ASP A 124 16.63 -4.03 10.05
C ASP A 124 15.97 -5.03 11.01
N ARG A 125 14.66 -5.18 10.94
CA ARG A 125 13.95 -6.08 11.86
C ARG A 125 13.75 -7.50 11.35
#